data_493ea1dab27b0d6d953d93f62ecb3077
#
_entry.id   493ea1dab27b0d6d953d93f62ecb3077
#
_cell.length_a   1.000
_cell.length_b   1.000
_cell.length_c   1.000
_cell.angle_alpha   90.00
_cell.angle_beta   90.00
_cell.angle_gamma   90.00
#
_symmetry.space_group_name_H-M   'P 1'
#
loop_
_entity.id
_entity.type
_entity.pdbx_description
1 polymer ?
#
loop_
_entity_poly.entity_id
_entity_poly.type
_entity_poly.pdbx_seq_one_letter_code
_entity_poly.pdbx_strand_id
1 'polypeptide(L)'
;MQRVSFDRVDFFLGATTPAGFKGYFEPLRRELGMQMVLIKSGPGCGKSTLMKQLARRAIQQGEPVECIHCASDPDSFDGVIFVRQRRAIVDATAPHTIEPDAPGADEVVLSLYHTIQADALRPHAEEVKALFARNAALRARAARYVASAGSLLLDSPRAEACSANFEKVRRYVKRLCTRLLPRTENTAREELRLLSAVTPKGEVFYQHTAQALADRFIVFRDEYGAVSRLLLELIRAEALARGYHIITCPCAMHPEDKIDHILIPELRLAFLTDNRWHPVQLPGMQAVRCSRFLDRENLAGYRARLRFNERAAAELLEQATALMAQAKSCHDELETYYRATVDFAQVDEAAAWCAELFGLEAPSPDC
;
A
#
# COMPACT_ATOMS: atom_id res chain seq x y z
N MET A 1 4.95 19.40 -17.74
CA MET A 1 4.11 18.87 -16.64
C MET A 1 3.01 18.03 -17.26
N GLN A 2 3.03 16.71 -17.04
CA GLN A 2 1.94 15.84 -17.48
C GLN A 2 0.67 16.20 -16.70
N ARG A 3 -0.47 16.27 -17.41
CA ARG A 3 -1.75 16.43 -16.75
C ARG A 3 -2.06 15.17 -15.96
N VAL A 4 -1.95 15.23 -14.64
CA VAL A 4 -2.49 14.21 -13.75
C VAL A 4 -4.01 14.23 -13.95
N SER A 5 -4.60 13.09 -14.30
CA SER A 5 -6.00 12.98 -14.73
C SER A 5 -6.92 12.41 -13.65
N PHE A 6 -6.50 12.43 -12.40
CA PHE A 6 -7.29 11.98 -11.25
C PHE A 6 -7.28 13.03 -10.15
N ASP A 7 -8.31 13.01 -9.29
CA ASP A 7 -8.38 13.85 -8.10
C ASP A 7 -7.85 13.07 -6.87
N ARG A 8 -8.17 11.79 -6.80
CA ARG A 8 -7.76 10.91 -5.71
C ARG A 8 -7.46 9.50 -6.20
N VAL A 9 -6.41 8.91 -5.64
CA VAL A 9 -6.11 7.48 -5.69
C VAL A 9 -5.76 6.96 -4.31
N ASP A 10 -5.93 5.67 -4.09
CA ASP A 10 -5.80 5.03 -2.78
C ASP A 10 -4.75 3.91 -2.84
N PHE A 11 -3.82 3.93 -1.88
CA PHE A 11 -2.75 2.96 -1.76
C PHE A 11 -2.50 2.59 -0.29
N PHE A 12 -1.71 1.56 -0.07
CA PHE A 12 -0.98 1.36 1.18
C PHE A 12 0.51 1.62 0.96
N LEU A 13 1.21 2.07 2.00
CA LEU A 13 2.68 2.15 2.06
C LEU A 13 3.27 1.21 3.09
N GLY A 14 2.45 0.43 3.77
CA GLY A 14 2.90 -0.57 4.73
C GLY A 14 1.91 -1.71 4.85
N ALA A 15 2.43 -2.91 5.08
CA ALA A 15 1.64 -4.10 5.31
C ALA A 15 2.34 -5.09 6.24
N THR A 16 1.56 -5.95 6.89
CA THR A 16 2.09 -7.13 7.59
C THR A 16 2.43 -8.19 6.56
N THR A 17 3.71 -8.55 6.47
CA THR A 17 4.25 -9.57 5.57
C THR A 17 4.66 -10.82 6.36
N PRO A 18 4.98 -11.96 5.72
CA PRO A 18 5.55 -13.12 6.39
C PRO A 18 6.83 -12.85 7.17
N ALA A 19 7.60 -11.83 6.78
CA ALA A 19 8.83 -11.40 7.46
C ALA A 19 8.61 -10.32 8.53
N GLY A 20 7.36 -9.93 8.81
CA GLY A 20 7.00 -8.85 9.70
C GLY A 20 6.42 -7.65 8.96
N PHE A 21 6.38 -6.50 9.63
CA PHE A 21 5.93 -5.27 8.99
C PHE A 21 6.94 -4.79 7.94
N LYS A 22 6.46 -4.52 6.71
CA LYS A 22 7.24 -3.91 5.63
C LYS A 22 6.61 -2.58 5.24
N GLY A 23 7.39 -1.51 5.29
CA GLY A 23 6.96 -0.16 4.89
C GLY A 23 7.78 0.39 3.73
N TYR A 24 7.15 1.26 2.94
CA TYR A 24 7.74 1.98 1.81
C TYR A 24 7.80 3.48 2.03
N PHE A 25 7.79 3.93 3.29
CA PHE A 25 7.93 5.34 3.66
C PHE A 25 9.33 5.87 3.38
N GLU A 26 10.38 5.05 3.57
CA GLU A 26 11.75 5.40 3.21
C GLU A 26 11.96 5.55 1.68
N PRO A 27 11.46 4.64 0.83
CA PRO A 27 11.42 4.88 -0.61
C PRO A 27 10.69 6.17 -1.01
N LEU A 28 9.53 6.47 -0.38
CA LEU A 28 8.78 7.71 -0.62
C LEU A 28 9.64 8.96 -0.33
N ARG A 29 10.36 8.98 0.79
CA ARG A 29 11.26 10.08 1.16
C ARG A 29 12.30 10.37 0.08
N ARG A 30 12.82 9.31 -0.56
CA ARG A 30 13.88 9.39 -1.58
C ARG A 30 13.34 9.73 -2.98
N GLU A 31 12.06 9.88 -3.15
CA GLU A 31 11.48 10.33 -4.42
C GLU A 31 11.95 11.77 -4.71
N LEU A 32 12.31 12.04 -5.95
CA LEU A 32 12.90 13.31 -6.36
C LEU A 32 12.03 14.52 -5.99
N GLY A 33 12.58 15.42 -5.18
CA GLY A 33 11.92 16.66 -4.73
C GLY A 33 10.80 16.45 -3.72
N MET A 34 10.73 15.30 -3.06
CA MET A 34 9.74 15.04 -2.01
C MET A 34 10.09 15.81 -0.74
N GLN A 35 9.12 16.60 -0.23
CA GLN A 35 9.17 17.24 1.07
C GLN A 35 8.14 16.60 1.99
N MET A 36 8.50 16.33 3.25
CA MET A 36 7.65 15.55 4.16
C MET A 36 7.37 16.24 5.48
N VAL A 37 6.12 16.13 5.93
CA VAL A 37 5.73 16.38 7.32
C VAL A 37 5.57 15.02 8.01
N LEU A 38 6.38 14.80 9.05
CA LEU A 38 6.42 13.57 9.84
C LEU A 38 5.63 13.77 11.14
N ILE A 39 4.44 13.17 11.26
CA ILE A 39 3.60 13.32 12.46
C ILE A 39 4.05 12.34 13.53
N LYS A 40 4.36 12.84 14.71
CA LYS A 40 4.63 12.06 15.93
C LYS A 40 3.51 12.30 16.95
N SER A 41 2.82 11.22 17.37
CA SER A 41 1.65 11.34 18.24
C SER A 41 1.27 10.01 18.89
N GLY A 42 0.43 10.08 19.91
CA GLY A 42 -0.25 8.91 20.47
C GLY A 42 -1.43 8.40 19.60
N PRO A 43 -2.04 7.27 19.97
CA PRO A 43 -3.30 6.82 19.37
C PRO A 43 -4.42 7.82 19.67
N GLY A 44 -5.44 7.92 18.80
CA GLY A 44 -6.61 8.76 19.04
C GLY A 44 -6.38 10.29 19.02
N CYS A 45 -5.16 10.77 18.73
CA CYS A 45 -4.82 12.20 18.72
C CYS A 45 -5.19 12.91 17.39
N GLY A 46 -6.08 12.40 16.59
CA GLY A 46 -6.61 13.10 15.42
C GLY A 46 -5.76 13.07 14.14
N LYS A 47 -4.62 12.35 14.09
CA LYS A 47 -3.73 12.26 12.90
C LYS A 47 -4.48 11.99 11.59
N SER A 48 -5.23 10.89 11.56
CA SER A 48 -5.97 10.49 10.35
C SER A 48 -7.03 11.52 9.97
N THR A 49 -7.70 12.15 10.93
CA THR A 49 -8.68 13.22 10.68
C THR A 49 -8.01 14.45 10.08
N LEU A 50 -6.87 14.88 10.62
CA LEU A 50 -6.06 15.97 10.09
C LEU A 50 -5.66 15.68 8.63
N MET A 51 -5.11 14.51 8.36
CA MET A 51 -4.72 14.11 7.00
C MET A 51 -5.91 14.08 6.03
N LYS A 52 -7.08 13.57 6.46
CA LYS A 52 -8.31 13.58 5.66
C LYS A 52 -8.83 14.99 5.35
N GLN A 53 -8.71 15.92 6.30
CA GLN A 53 -9.07 17.32 6.10
C GLN A 53 -8.16 17.96 5.05
N LEU A 54 -6.84 17.77 5.13
CA LEU A 54 -5.89 18.27 4.15
C LEU A 54 -6.13 17.70 2.76
N ALA A 55 -6.37 16.38 2.66
CA ALA A 55 -6.69 15.74 1.38
C ALA A 55 -7.94 16.33 0.73
N ARG A 56 -9.01 16.57 1.51
CA ARG A 56 -10.24 17.20 1.00
C ARG A 56 -10.00 18.61 0.48
N ARG A 57 -9.26 19.45 1.23
CA ARG A 57 -8.90 20.81 0.80
C ARG A 57 -8.10 20.80 -0.50
N ALA A 58 -7.09 19.92 -0.58
CA ALA A 58 -6.27 19.76 -1.76
C ALA A 58 -7.10 19.40 -3.00
N ILE A 59 -8.00 18.41 -2.89
CA ILE A 59 -8.89 18.00 -3.97
C ILE A 59 -9.80 19.18 -4.41
N GLN A 60 -10.35 19.93 -3.47
CA GLN A 60 -11.20 21.11 -3.79
C GLN A 60 -10.43 22.19 -4.57
N GLN A 61 -9.12 22.29 -4.36
CA GLN A 61 -8.23 23.20 -5.10
C GLN A 61 -7.64 22.58 -6.38
N GLY A 62 -8.10 21.38 -6.75
CA GLY A 62 -7.64 20.68 -7.94
C GLY A 62 -6.26 20.05 -7.81
N GLU A 63 -5.68 19.94 -6.60
CA GLU A 63 -4.46 19.20 -6.35
C GLU A 63 -4.77 17.70 -6.23
N PRO A 64 -4.23 16.85 -7.11
CA PRO A 64 -4.43 15.41 -7.02
C PRO A 64 -3.69 14.82 -5.83
N VAL A 65 -4.34 13.89 -5.15
CA VAL A 65 -3.80 13.27 -3.95
C VAL A 65 -3.71 11.74 -4.04
N GLU A 66 -2.65 11.19 -3.45
CA GLU A 66 -2.59 9.77 -3.09
C GLU A 66 -2.94 9.65 -1.61
N CYS A 67 -4.05 8.98 -1.30
CA CYS A 67 -4.43 8.66 0.07
C CYS A 67 -3.79 7.35 0.48
N ILE A 68 -2.95 7.40 1.49
CA ILE A 68 -2.24 6.22 2.02
C ILE A 68 -3.01 5.68 3.20
N HIS A 69 -3.59 4.51 3.03
CA HIS A 69 -4.40 3.85 4.05
C HIS A 69 -3.55 3.03 5.01
N CYS A 70 -4.03 2.92 6.24
CA CYS A 70 -3.43 2.06 7.25
C CYS A 70 -3.85 0.60 7.04
N ALA A 71 -2.90 -0.32 6.92
CA ALA A 71 -3.23 -1.75 6.81
C ALA A 71 -3.84 -2.33 8.10
N SER A 72 -3.65 -1.67 9.24
CA SER A 72 -4.27 -2.05 10.52
C SER A 72 -5.67 -1.46 10.73
N ASP A 73 -6.04 -0.45 9.93
CA ASP A 73 -7.36 0.19 9.91
C ASP A 73 -7.57 0.87 8.54
N PRO A 74 -8.12 0.16 7.54
CA PRO A 74 -8.27 0.70 6.19
C PRO A 74 -9.15 1.95 6.06
N ASP A 75 -9.90 2.30 7.11
CA ASP A 75 -10.67 3.54 7.16
C ASP A 75 -9.82 4.74 7.63
N SER A 76 -8.64 4.48 8.20
CA SER A 76 -7.69 5.50 8.65
C SER A 76 -6.58 5.74 7.61
N PHE A 77 -5.99 6.95 7.66
CA PHE A 77 -4.84 7.29 6.82
C PHE A 77 -3.54 7.22 7.62
N ASP A 78 -2.53 6.62 6.99
CA ASP A 78 -1.12 6.67 7.41
C ASP A 78 -0.36 7.78 6.66
N GLY A 79 -0.96 8.37 5.62
CA GLY A 79 -0.38 9.50 4.90
C GLY A 79 -1.26 10.06 3.79
N VAL A 80 -0.85 11.21 3.30
CA VAL A 80 -1.38 11.84 2.08
C VAL A 80 -0.20 12.42 1.29
N ILE A 81 -0.17 12.13 -0.01
CA ILE A 81 0.83 12.67 -0.94
C ILE A 81 0.12 13.67 -1.87
N PHE A 82 0.60 14.90 -1.91
CA PHE A 82 0.18 15.97 -2.81
C PHE A 82 1.04 15.88 -4.07
N VAL A 83 0.48 15.30 -5.12
CA VAL A 83 1.24 14.77 -6.26
C VAL A 83 1.99 15.84 -7.05
N ARG A 84 1.31 16.96 -7.38
CA ARG A 84 1.94 18.06 -8.15
C ARG A 84 2.92 18.87 -7.31
N GLN A 85 2.61 19.00 -6.03
CA GLN A 85 3.45 19.75 -5.10
C GLN A 85 4.71 18.98 -4.68
N ARG A 86 4.74 17.66 -4.89
CA ARG A 86 5.82 16.77 -4.39
C ARG A 86 5.98 16.90 -2.87
N ARG A 87 4.88 16.90 -2.16
CA ARG A 87 4.83 16.98 -0.70
C ARG A 87 4.03 15.83 -0.13
N ALA A 88 4.37 15.41 1.08
CA ALA A 88 3.65 14.37 1.79
C ALA A 88 3.51 14.72 3.27
N ILE A 89 2.42 14.26 3.88
CA ILE A 89 2.26 14.21 5.32
C ILE A 89 2.01 12.76 5.71
N VAL A 90 2.79 12.23 6.66
CA VAL A 90 2.73 10.81 7.03
C VAL A 90 2.75 10.63 8.54
N ASP A 91 2.10 9.56 8.99
CA ASP A 91 2.25 9.06 10.35
C ASP A 91 3.64 8.43 10.48
N ALA A 92 4.48 9.01 11.35
CA ALA A 92 5.84 8.57 11.63
C ALA A 92 5.96 7.90 13.00
N THR A 93 4.83 7.37 13.52
CA THR A 93 4.81 6.58 14.77
C THR A 93 4.90 5.07 14.47
N ALA A 94 5.22 4.27 15.48
CA ALA A 94 5.31 2.81 15.30
C ALA A 94 3.99 2.21 14.77
N PRO A 95 4.04 1.28 13.79
CA PRO A 95 5.22 0.59 13.22
C PRO A 95 5.93 1.34 12.08
N HIS A 96 5.46 2.54 11.66
CA HIS A 96 5.98 3.34 10.54
C HIS A 96 7.10 4.29 10.96
N THR A 97 7.83 3.98 12.04
CA THR A 97 8.81 4.90 12.61
C THR A 97 9.79 5.40 11.56
N ILE A 98 9.75 6.73 11.33
CA ILE A 98 10.68 7.46 10.47
C ILE A 98 11.25 8.58 11.30
N GLU A 99 12.58 8.73 11.28
CA GLU A 99 13.28 9.90 11.82
C GLU A 99 13.77 10.76 10.65
N PRO A 100 13.75 12.10 10.78
CA PRO A 100 14.18 12.96 9.69
C PRO A 100 15.69 12.85 9.44
N ASP A 101 16.09 12.78 8.15
CA ASP A 101 17.49 12.84 7.74
C ASP A 101 17.98 14.29 7.61
N ALA A 102 17.09 15.19 7.18
CA ALA A 102 17.38 16.62 6.98
C ALA A 102 16.30 17.51 7.65
N PRO A 103 16.23 17.51 9.00
CA PRO A 103 15.19 18.25 9.71
C PRO A 103 15.26 19.76 9.43
N GLY A 104 14.13 20.34 9.06
CA GLY A 104 14.00 21.76 8.71
C GLY A 104 14.41 22.11 7.28
N ALA A 105 15.04 21.20 6.52
CA ALA A 105 15.30 21.39 5.09
C ALA A 105 14.17 20.79 4.25
N ASP A 106 14.15 19.46 4.10
CA ASP A 106 13.14 18.75 3.32
C ASP A 106 12.09 18.06 4.21
N GLU A 107 12.32 17.99 5.51
CA GLU A 107 11.49 17.26 6.46
C GLU A 107 11.18 18.09 7.69
N VAL A 108 9.91 18.10 8.07
CA VAL A 108 9.43 18.77 9.28
C VAL A 108 8.78 17.74 10.20
N VAL A 109 9.15 17.75 11.48
CA VAL A 109 8.51 16.93 12.50
C VAL A 109 7.38 17.72 13.15
N LEU A 110 6.15 17.23 12.95
CA LEU A 110 4.97 17.72 13.66
C LEU A 110 4.70 16.82 14.87
N SER A 111 5.01 17.31 16.06
CA SER A 111 4.71 16.57 17.29
C SER A 111 3.35 17.01 17.84
N LEU A 112 2.44 16.05 18.01
CA LEU A 112 1.17 16.26 18.71
C LEU A 112 1.18 15.69 20.14
N TYR A 113 2.33 15.29 20.68
CA TYR A 113 2.40 14.78 22.04
C TYR A 113 2.05 15.85 23.08
N HIS A 114 2.31 17.14 22.80
CA HIS A 114 1.98 18.25 23.68
C HIS A 114 0.47 18.48 23.82
N THR A 115 -0.35 17.98 22.89
CA THR A 115 -1.81 18.09 22.97
C THR A 115 -2.44 17.13 23.99
N ILE A 116 -1.65 16.15 24.49
CA ILE A 116 -2.11 15.14 25.45
C ILE A 116 -1.98 15.71 26.86
N GLN A 117 -3.09 15.82 27.56
CA GLN A 117 -3.12 16.22 28.98
C GLN A 117 -2.67 15.06 29.87
N ALA A 118 -1.37 14.97 30.11
CA ALA A 118 -0.72 13.84 30.77
C ALA A 118 -1.31 13.56 32.19
N ASP A 119 -1.67 14.62 32.94
CA ASP A 119 -2.22 14.48 34.28
C ASP A 119 -3.63 13.85 34.27
N ALA A 120 -4.41 14.09 33.21
CA ALA A 120 -5.71 13.44 33.01
C ALA A 120 -5.59 11.97 32.56
N LEU A 121 -4.52 11.62 31.81
CA LEU A 121 -4.28 10.24 31.35
C LEU A 121 -3.62 9.37 32.43
N ARG A 122 -2.81 9.95 33.31
CA ARG A 122 -2.03 9.23 34.34
C ARG A 122 -2.84 8.30 35.26
N PRO A 123 -4.06 8.65 35.72
CA PRO A 123 -4.89 7.75 36.50
C PRO A 123 -5.23 6.43 35.81
N HIS A 124 -5.23 6.40 34.46
CA HIS A 124 -5.56 5.24 33.61
C HIS A 124 -4.32 4.51 33.08
N ALA A 125 -3.12 4.78 33.67
CA ALA A 125 -1.86 4.29 33.13
C ALA A 125 -1.79 2.74 33.07
N GLU A 126 -2.34 2.05 34.05
CA GLU A 126 -2.28 0.58 34.09
C GLU A 126 -3.23 -0.05 33.05
N GLU A 127 -4.42 0.49 32.86
CA GLU A 127 -5.37 0.07 31.82
C GLU A 127 -4.78 0.32 30.43
N VAL A 128 -4.22 1.48 30.20
CA VAL A 128 -3.56 1.88 28.95
C VAL A 128 -2.40 0.94 28.63
N LYS A 129 -1.52 0.64 29.59
CA LYS A 129 -0.41 -0.32 29.42
C LYS A 129 -0.92 -1.73 29.10
N ALA A 130 -1.97 -2.18 29.80
CA ALA A 130 -2.58 -3.49 29.57
C ALA A 130 -3.14 -3.61 28.14
N LEU A 131 -3.80 -2.55 27.65
CA LEU A 131 -4.32 -2.50 26.27
C LEU A 131 -3.20 -2.50 25.23
N PHE A 132 -2.10 -1.76 25.44
CA PHE A 132 -0.93 -1.83 24.58
C PHE A 132 -0.34 -3.23 24.53
N ALA A 133 -0.17 -3.88 25.69
CA ALA A 133 0.36 -5.23 25.76
C ALA A 133 -0.55 -6.25 25.07
N ARG A 134 -1.88 -6.15 25.27
CA ARG A 134 -2.89 -7.00 24.61
C ARG A 134 -2.87 -6.81 23.08
N ASN A 135 -2.84 -5.56 22.61
CA ASN A 135 -2.77 -5.23 21.18
C ASN A 135 -1.49 -5.83 20.55
N ALA A 136 -0.33 -5.64 21.20
CA ALA A 136 0.93 -6.20 20.73
C ALA A 136 0.89 -7.75 20.66
N ALA A 137 0.33 -8.41 21.65
CA ALA A 137 0.19 -9.87 21.66
C ALA A 137 -0.70 -10.39 20.52
N LEU A 138 -1.84 -9.72 20.25
CA LEU A 138 -2.74 -10.05 19.16
C LEU A 138 -2.06 -9.87 17.80
N ARG A 139 -1.35 -8.75 17.58
CA ARG A 139 -0.58 -8.48 16.36
C ARG A 139 0.53 -9.52 16.14
N ALA A 140 1.28 -9.85 17.19
CA ALA A 140 2.33 -10.86 17.11
C ALA A 140 1.76 -12.25 16.77
N ARG A 141 0.57 -12.59 17.28
CA ARG A 141 -0.12 -13.82 16.92
C ARG A 141 -0.61 -13.80 15.48
N ALA A 142 -1.21 -12.72 15.01
CA ALA A 142 -1.63 -12.55 13.61
C ALA A 142 -0.44 -12.69 12.65
N ALA A 143 0.69 -12.05 12.96
CA ALA A 143 1.91 -12.14 12.16
C ALA A 143 2.42 -13.58 11.99
N ARG A 144 2.28 -14.44 13.02
CA ARG A 144 2.64 -15.87 12.89
C ARG A 144 1.76 -16.62 11.89
N TYR A 145 0.46 -16.33 11.85
CA TYR A 145 -0.45 -16.91 10.86
C TYR A 145 -0.11 -16.41 9.45
N VAL A 146 0.17 -15.11 9.29
CA VAL A 146 0.62 -14.53 8.01
C VAL A 146 1.93 -15.19 7.54
N ALA A 147 2.89 -15.41 8.45
CA ALA A 147 4.16 -16.08 8.13
C ALA A 147 3.94 -17.52 7.65
N SER A 148 3.05 -18.27 8.33
CA SER A 148 2.72 -19.65 7.96
C SER A 148 2.02 -19.71 6.60
N ALA A 149 1.05 -18.83 6.34
CA ALA A 149 0.38 -18.70 5.04
C ALA A 149 1.39 -18.35 3.94
N GLY A 150 2.29 -17.40 4.22
CA GLY A 150 3.33 -16.99 3.27
C GLY A 150 4.25 -18.13 2.84
N SER A 151 4.63 -19.02 3.75
CA SER A 151 5.42 -20.20 3.39
C SER A 151 4.71 -21.08 2.36
N LEU A 152 3.41 -21.30 2.51
CA LEU A 152 2.60 -22.08 1.57
C LEU A 152 2.42 -21.35 0.22
N LEU A 153 2.17 -20.04 0.29
CA LEU A 153 2.01 -19.19 -0.89
C LEU A 153 3.31 -19.03 -1.69
N LEU A 154 4.47 -19.14 -1.04
CA LEU A 154 5.78 -19.15 -1.73
C LEU A 154 6.10 -20.53 -2.34
N ASP A 155 5.61 -21.60 -1.74
CA ASP A 155 5.77 -22.96 -2.26
C ASP A 155 5.00 -23.20 -3.57
N SER A 156 3.82 -22.60 -3.71
CA SER A 156 2.96 -22.77 -4.88
C SER A 156 3.61 -22.30 -6.19
N PRO A 157 4.14 -21.08 -6.32
CA PRO A 157 4.84 -20.66 -7.54
C PRO A 157 6.11 -21.46 -7.81
N ARG A 158 6.79 -21.99 -6.78
CA ARG A 158 7.94 -22.87 -6.97
C ARG A 158 7.53 -24.20 -7.61
N ALA A 159 6.44 -24.78 -7.16
CA ALA A 159 5.89 -26.02 -7.76
C ALA A 159 5.39 -25.78 -9.19
N GLU A 160 4.69 -24.68 -9.44
CA GLU A 160 4.20 -24.32 -10.78
C GLU A 160 5.35 -24.03 -11.76
N ALA A 161 6.45 -23.41 -11.28
CA ALA A 161 7.61 -23.06 -12.10
C ALA A 161 8.25 -24.29 -12.77
N CYS A 162 8.15 -25.47 -12.18
CA CYS A 162 8.63 -26.73 -12.78
C CYS A 162 7.89 -27.07 -14.09
N SER A 163 6.71 -26.51 -14.28
CA SER A 163 5.89 -26.72 -15.49
C SER A 163 5.90 -25.51 -16.44
N ALA A 164 6.62 -24.44 -16.11
CA ALA A 164 6.62 -23.19 -16.86
C ALA A 164 7.63 -23.16 -18.01
N ASN A 165 7.19 -22.72 -19.18
CA ASN A 165 8.05 -22.42 -20.32
C ASN A 165 8.49 -20.94 -20.28
N PHE A 166 9.55 -20.65 -19.55
CA PHE A 166 10.06 -19.28 -19.35
C PHE A 166 10.56 -18.64 -20.66
N GLU A 167 11.06 -19.41 -21.63
CA GLU A 167 11.46 -18.87 -22.94
C GLU A 167 10.23 -18.35 -23.73
N LYS A 168 9.11 -19.03 -23.63
CA LYS A 168 7.85 -18.58 -24.21
C LYS A 168 7.36 -17.29 -23.53
N VAL A 169 7.54 -17.17 -22.21
CA VAL A 169 7.24 -15.95 -21.43
C VAL A 169 8.10 -14.79 -21.91
N ARG A 170 9.44 -14.95 -21.97
CA ARG A 170 10.36 -13.91 -22.44
C ARG A 170 10.03 -13.39 -23.84
N ARG A 171 9.76 -14.33 -24.78
CA ARG A 171 9.36 -13.96 -26.16
C ARG A 171 8.02 -13.21 -26.18
N TYR A 172 7.09 -13.58 -25.33
CA TYR A 172 5.81 -12.88 -25.19
C TYR A 172 6.01 -11.45 -24.68
N VAL A 173 6.76 -11.26 -23.59
CA VAL A 173 7.03 -9.93 -23.01
C VAL A 173 7.74 -9.04 -24.03
N LYS A 174 8.77 -9.54 -24.73
CA LYS A 174 9.48 -8.76 -25.74
C LYS A 174 8.52 -8.20 -26.80
N ARG A 175 7.61 -9.03 -27.32
CA ARG A 175 6.61 -8.59 -28.31
C ARG A 175 5.58 -7.62 -27.70
N LEU A 176 5.13 -7.88 -26.48
CA LEU A 176 4.17 -7.04 -25.77
C LEU A 176 4.75 -5.64 -25.54
N CYS A 177 5.95 -5.55 -24.97
CA CYS A 177 6.63 -4.29 -24.67
C CYS A 177 7.01 -3.53 -25.95
N THR A 178 7.45 -4.21 -27.00
CA THR A 178 7.72 -3.55 -28.29
C THR A 178 6.47 -2.86 -28.86
N ARG A 179 5.29 -3.46 -28.67
CA ARG A 179 4.02 -2.92 -29.15
C ARG A 179 3.45 -1.82 -28.26
N LEU A 180 3.59 -1.94 -26.92
CA LEU A 180 2.88 -1.10 -25.96
C LEU A 180 3.73 0.01 -25.36
N LEU A 181 5.05 -0.17 -25.34
CA LEU A 181 6.02 0.73 -24.69
C LEU A 181 7.04 1.24 -25.72
N PRO A 182 6.68 2.23 -26.57
CA PRO A 182 7.69 2.89 -27.44
C PRO A 182 8.81 3.48 -26.57
N ARG A 183 10.02 3.61 -27.10
CA ARG A 183 11.12 4.26 -26.38
C ARG A 183 10.87 5.75 -26.23
N THR A 184 11.22 6.28 -25.06
CA THR A 184 11.20 7.72 -24.78
C THR A 184 12.63 8.21 -24.48
N GLU A 185 12.83 9.53 -24.51
CA GLU A 185 14.08 10.17 -24.08
C GLU A 185 14.02 10.61 -22.60
N ASN A 186 12.93 10.29 -21.90
CA ASN A 186 12.74 10.67 -20.52
C ASN A 186 13.63 9.85 -19.58
N THR A 187 13.98 10.43 -18.43
CA THR A 187 14.61 9.69 -17.33
C THR A 187 13.58 8.83 -16.66
N ALA A 188 13.84 7.53 -16.59
CA ALA A 188 12.98 6.58 -15.91
C ALA A 188 12.85 6.89 -14.41
N ARG A 189 11.65 6.65 -13.86
CA ARG A 189 11.38 6.76 -12.43
C ARG A 189 10.56 5.57 -11.97
N GLU A 190 10.77 5.18 -10.73
CA GLU A 190 9.98 4.13 -10.10
C GLU A 190 9.50 4.61 -8.74
N GLU A 191 8.20 4.47 -8.50
CA GLU A 191 7.54 4.71 -7.22
C GLU A 191 7.01 3.38 -6.69
N LEU A 192 7.18 3.13 -5.40
CA LEU A 192 6.73 1.90 -4.76
C LEU A 192 5.45 2.19 -3.97
N ARG A 193 4.37 1.48 -4.30
CA ARG A 193 3.07 1.55 -3.63
C ARG A 193 2.50 0.14 -3.48
N LEU A 194 1.60 -0.06 -2.53
CA LEU A 194 0.86 -1.31 -2.42
C LEU A 194 -0.61 -1.05 -2.81
N LEU A 195 -1.14 -1.83 -3.75
CA LEU A 195 -2.57 -1.80 -4.09
C LEU A 195 -3.41 -2.71 -3.20
N SER A 196 -2.77 -3.67 -2.54
CA SER A 196 -3.45 -4.61 -1.64
C SER A 196 -2.69 -4.82 -0.34
N ALA A 197 -3.43 -5.19 0.70
CA ALA A 197 -2.88 -5.61 1.98
C ALA A 197 -3.84 -6.56 2.71
N VAL A 198 -3.30 -7.43 3.57
CA VAL A 198 -4.10 -8.18 4.54
C VAL A 198 -4.43 -7.25 5.71
N THR A 199 -5.73 -7.11 6.01
CA THR A 199 -6.27 -6.13 6.94
C THR A 199 -7.26 -6.77 7.93
N PRO A 200 -7.74 -6.05 8.94
CA PRO A 200 -8.85 -6.52 9.78
C PRO A 200 -10.16 -6.83 9.03
N LYS A 201 -10.31 -6.34 7.80
CA LYS A 201 -11.47 -6.59 6.93
C LYS A 201 -11.21 -7.71 5.91
N GLY A 202 -10.14 -8.46 6.06
CA GLY A 202 -9.64 -9.41 5.06
C GLY A 202 -8.63 -8.76 4.12
N GLU A 203 -8.47 -9.34 2.94
CA GLU A 203 -7.65 -8.75 1.91
C GLU A 203 -8.39 -7.57 1.25
N VAL A 204 -7.78 -6.40 1.31
CA VAL A 204 -8.29 -5.19 0.66
C VAL A 204 -7.44 -4.91 -0.58
N PHE A 205 -8.11 -4.70 -1.72
CA PHE A 205 -7.49 -4.37 -3.00
C PHE A 205 -8.13 -3.14 -3.63
N TYR A 206 -7.35 -2.08 -3.83
CA TYR A 206 -7.82 -0.80 -4.40
C TYR A 206 -7.83 -0.82 -5.93
N GLN A 207 -8.70 -1.66 -6.51
CA GLN A 207 -8.83 -1.77 -7.97
C GLN A 207 -9.21 -0.44 -8.64
N HIS A 208 -10.01 0.40 -7.98
CA HIS A 208 -10.42 1.70 -8.48
C HIS A 208 -9.24 2.65 -8.73
N THR A 209 -8.14 2.50 -7.98
CA THR A 209 -6.90 3.24 -8.22
C THR A 209 -6.31 2.91 -9.59
N ALA A 210 -6.29 1.64 -9.97
CA ALA A 210 -5.87 1.25 -11.32
C ALA A 210 -6.78 1.85 -12.40
N GLN A 211 -8.10 1.94 -12.16
CA GLN A 211 -9.05 2.58 -13.07
C GLN A 211 -8.84 4.10 -13.19
N ALA A 212 -8.49 4.77 -12.08
CA ALA A 212 -8.18 6.19 -12.12
C ALA A 212 -6.90 6.51 -12.91
N LEU A 213 -5.89 5.61 -12.82
CA LEU A 213 -4.57 5.81 -13.43
C LEU A 213 -4.44 5.25 -14.85
N ALA A 214 -5.35 4.38 -15.30
CA ALA A 214 -5.25 3.71 -16.59
C ALA A 214 -6.61 3.55 -17.29
N ASP A 215 -6.56 3.49 -18.63
CA ASP A 215 -7.70 3.19 -19.51
C ASP A 215 -7.49 1.85 -20.23
N ARG A 216 -6.25 1.35 -20.22
CA ARG A 216 -5.86 0.10 -20.87
C ARG A 216 -5.32 -0.87 -19.82
N PHE A 217 -5.91 -2.04 -19.74
CA PHE A 217 -5.60 -3.05 -18.73
C PHE A 217 -5.14 -4.34 -19.37
N ILE A 218 -3.92 -4.78 -19.08
CA ILE A 218 -3.42 -6.12 -19.42
C ILE A 218 -3.42 -6.93 -18.13
N VAL A 219 -4.32 -7.91 -18.07
CA VAL A 219 -4.58 -8.68 -16.85
C VAL A 219 -4.05 -10.10 -16.99
N PHE A 220 -3.06 -10.45 -16.20
CA PHE A 220 -2.45 -11.79 -16.18
C PHE A 220 -3.21 -12.68 -15.18
N ARG A 221 -4.00 -13.62 -15.70
CA ARG A 221 -4.69 -14.62 -14.90
C ARG A 221 -3.74 -15.74 -14.54
N ASP A 222 -3.24 -15.69 -13.30
CA ASP A 222 -2.21 -16.58 -12.79
C ASP A 222 -2.55 -17.05 -11.37
N GLU A 223 -3.01 -18.27 -11.26
CA GLU A 223 -3.56 -18.82 -10.02
C GLU A 223 -2.47 -18.94 -8.91
N TYR A 224 -1.27 -19.37 -9.31
CA TYR A 224 -0.19 -19.67 -8.35
C TYR A 224 0.99 -18.69 -8.41
N GLY A 225 1.08 -17.90 -9.45
CA GLY A 225 1.97 -16.74 -9.51
C GLY A 225 3.37 -16.96 -10.08
N ALA A 226 3.73 -18.14 -10.58
CA ALA A 226 5.06 -18.39 -11.15
C ALA A 226 5.28 -17.65 -12.47
N VAL A 227 4.26 -17.58 -13.31
CA VAL A 227 4.35 -16.96 -14.64
C VAL A 227 4.23 -15.45 -14.53
N SER A 228 3.25 -14.95 -13.76
CA SER A 228 3.03 -13.51 -13.57
C SER A 228 4.23 -12.83 -12.91
N ARG A 229 4.89 -13.51 -11.98
CA ARG A 229 6.14 -13.03 -11.36
C ARG A 229 7.18 -12.66 -12.42
N LEU A 230 7.50 -13.57 -13.35
CA LEU A 230 8.47 -13.31 -14.40
C LEU A 230 7.95 -12.29 -15.43
N LEU A 231 6.65 -12.33 -15.76
CA LEU A 231 6.04 -11.37 -16.70
C LEU A 231 6.23 -9.93 -16.20
N LEU A 232 5.86 -9.67 -14.95
CA LEU A 232 5.91 -8.31 -14.38
C LEU A 232 7.33 -7.86 -14.11
N GLU A 233 8.23 -8.73 -13.66
CA GLU A 233 9.65 -8.40 -13.52
C GLU A 233 10.27 -7.95 -14.85
N LEU A 234 10.02 -8.69 -15.92
CA LEU A 234 10.52 -8.32 -17.25
C LEU A 234 9.86 -7.06 -17.80
N ILE A 235 8.55 -6.86 -17.58
CA ILE A 235 7.84 -5.65 -17.99
C ILE A 235 8.38 -4.43 -17.24
N ARG A 236 8.61 -4.55 -15.93
CA ARG A 236 9.24 -3.51 -15.12
C ARG A 236 10.59 -3.10 -15.70
N ALA A 237 11.47 -4.07 -15.94
CA ALA A 237 12.79 -3.83 -16.51
C ALA A 237 12.71 -3.15 -17.87
N GLU A 238 11.83 -3.60 -18.76
CA GLU A 238 11.61 -3.01 -20.09
C GLU A 238 11.03 -1.59 -20.00
N ALA A 239 10.10 -1.33 -19.10
CA ALA A 239 9.50 -0.01 -18.93
C ALA A 239 10.54 1.01 -18.45
N LEU A 240 11.34 0.65 -17.45
CA LEU A 240 12.44 1.49 -16.96
C LEU A 240 13.52 1.70 -18.03
N ALA A 241 13.94 0.64 -18.75
CA ALA A 241 14.92 0.74 -19.82
C ALA A 241 14.45 1.61 -21.01
N ARG A 242 13.16 1.90 -21.10
CA ARG A 242 12.54 2.74 -22.14
C ARG A 242 12.23 4.16 -21.65
N GLY A 243 12.59 4.51 -20.40
CA GLY A 243 12.46 5.85 -19.86
C GLY A 243 11.10 6.18 -19.26
N TYR A 244 10.27 5.18 -18.87
CA TYR A 244 8.96 5.43 -18.29
C TYR A 244 9.03 5.68 -16.79
N HIS A 245 8.13 6.56 -16.32
CA HIS A 245 7.75 6.62 -14.92
C HIS A 245 6.74 5.52 -14.63
N ILE A 246 7.03 4.66 -13.66
CA ILE A 246 6.17 3.54 -13.29
C ILE A 246 5.86 3.55 -11.80
N ILE A 247 4.66 3.09 -11.46
CA ILE A 247 4.29 2.72 -10.09
C ILE A 247 4.34 1.20 -10.02
N THR A 248 5.31 0.69 -9.27
CA THR A 248 5.45 -0.75 -9.02
C THR A 248 4.74 -1.10 -7.73
N CYS A 249 3.86 -2.09 -7.81
CA CYS A 249 3.12 -2.59 -6.66
C CYS A 249 3.63 -3.98 -6.29
N PRO A 250 4.54 -4.09 -5.29
CA PRO A 250 5.00 -5.37 -4.78
C PRO A 250 3.86 -6.19 -4.17
N CYS A 251 4.03 -7.50 -4.15
CA CYS A 251 3.10 -8.40 -3.47
C CYS A 251 3.16 -8.18 -1.96
N ALA A 252 2.02 -7.92 -1.31
CA ALA A 252 1.98 -7.72 0.13
C ALA A 252 2.48 -8.94 0.92
N MET A 253 2.33 -10.17 0.38
CA MET A 253 2.81 -11.40 1.02
C MET A 253 4.27 -11.71 0.74
N HIS A 254 4.82 -11.28 -0.41
CA HIS A 254 6.21 -11.56 -0.82
C HIS A 254 6.83 -10.35 -1.53
N PRO A 255 6.99 -9.23 -0.82
CA PRO A 255 7.36 -7.97 -1.46
C PRO A 255 8.77 -7.93 -2.07
N GLU A 256 9.68 -8.76 -1.56
CA GLU A 256 11.04 -8.88 -2.10
C GLU A 256 11.12 -9.84 -3.30
N ASP A 257 10.09 -10.67 -3.47
CA ASP A 257 10.12 -11.77 -4.43
C ASP A 257 9.19 -11.57 -5.62
N LYS A 258 8.15 -10.76 -5.48
CA LYS A 258 7.07 -10.69 -6.49
C LYS A 258 6.48 -9.29 -6.62
N ILE A 259 6.26 -8.89 -7.85
CA ILE A 259 5.43 -7.74 -8.21
C ILE A 259 4.04 -8.25 -8.53
N ASP A 260 3.00 -7.62 -7.99
CA ASP A 260 1.61 -7.94 -8.31
C ASP A 260 1.04 -7.05 -9.41
N HIS A 261 1.44 -5.76 -9.45
CA HIS A 261 0.93 -4.83 -10.45
C HIS A 261 1.98 -3.81 -10.86
N ILE A 262 1.85 -3.30 -12.09
CA ILE A 262 2.63 -2.17 -12.61
C ILE A 262 1.67 -1.20 -13.28
N LEU A 263 1.72 0.06 -12.88
CA LEU A 263 0.96 1.14 -13.49
C LEU A 263 1.94 2.07 -14.23
N ILE A 264 1.60 2.46 -15.44
CA ILE A 264 2.36 3.43 -16.25
C ILE A 264 1.41 4.59 -16.58
N PRO A 265 1.28 5.58 -15.68
CA PRO A 265 0.31 6.66 -15.83
C PRO A 265 0.46 7.46 -17.13
N GLU A 266 1.70 7.65 -17.59
CA GLU A 266 2.00 8.35 -18.85
C GLU A 266 1.34 7.70 -20.07
N LEU A 267 1.17 6.39 -20.07
CA LEU A 267 0.53 5.63 -21.15
C LEU A 267 -0.93 5.28 -20.85
N ARG A 268 -1.44 5.68 -19.69
CA ARG A 268 -2.76 5.24 -19.20
C ARG A 268 -2.86 3.70 -19.29
N LEU A 269 -1.79 2.99 -18.89
CA LEU A 269 -1.65 1.55 -19.06
C LEU A 269 -1.35 0.88 -17.71
N ALA A 270 -2.07 -0.19 -17.41
CA ALA A 270 -1.84 -1.02 -16.23
C ALA A 270 -1.59 -2.48 -16.62
N PHE A 271 -0.61 -3.11 -15.98
CA PHE A 271 -0.37 -4.55 -15.98
C PHE A 271 -0.74 -5.08 -14.60
N LEU A 272 -1.75 -5.93 -14.54
CA LEU A 272 -2.32 -6.42 -13.27
C LEU A 272 -2.27 -7.94 -13.23
N THR A 273 -2.09 -8.51 -12.04
CA THR A 273 -2.36 -9.94 -11.82
C THR A 273 -3.79 -10.13 -11.32
N ASP A 274 -4.42 -11.19 -11.80
CA ASP A 274 -5.75 -11.65 -11.41
C ASP A 274 -5.63 -13.07 -10.85
N ASN A 275 -5.96 -13.21 -9.58
CA ASN A 275 -6.00 -14.49 -8.88
C ASN A 275 -7.04 -14.45 -7.74
N ARG A 276 -7.10 -15.48 -6.93
CA ARG A 276 -8.02 -15.58 -5.80
C ARG A 276 -7.92 -14.43 -4.81
N TRP A 277 -6.70 -13.92 -4.57
CA TRP A 277 -6.40 -12.94 -3.52
C TRP A 277 -6.74 -11.51 -3.95
N HIS A 278 -6.57 -11.20 -5.21
CA HIS A 278 -6.97 -9.92 -5.81
C HIS A 278 -7.65 -10.16 -7.16
N PRO A 279 -8.95 -10.49 -7.13
CA PRO A 279 -9.72 -10.66 -8.36
C PRO A 279 -9.87 -9.33 -9.10
N VAL A 280 -9.58 -9.35 -10.41
CA VAL A 280 -9.64 -8.16 -11.27
C VAL A 280 -10.81 -8.29 -12.25
N GLN A 281 -11.71 -7.30 -12.18
CA GLN A 281 -12.82 -7.17 -13.14
C GLN A 281 -12.90 -5.73 -13.62
N LEU A 282 -12.35 -5.45 -14.81
CA LEU A 282 -12.25 -4.11 -15.38
C LEU A 282 -12.88 -4.08 -16.78
N PRO A 283 -13.64 -3.01 -17.14
CA PRO A 283 -14.16 -2.84 -18.47
C PRO A 283 -13.04 -2.82 -19.51
N GLY A 284 -13.22 -3.53 -20.63
CA GLY A 284 -12.26 -3.53 -21.72
C GLY A 284 -10.89 -4.17 -21.43
N MET A 285 -10.73 -4.87 -20.32
CA MET A 285 -9.48 -5.53 -19.98
C MET A 285 -9.08 -6.61 -20.99
N GLN A 286 -7.81 -6.64 -21.34
CA GLN A 286 -7.21 -7.73 -22.11
C GLN A 286 -6.69 -8.80 -21.16
N ALA A 287 -7.44 -9.88 -20.98
CA ALA A 287 -7.04 -11.00 -20.12
C ALA A 287 -6.04 -11.93 -20.83
N VAL A 288 -4.96 -12.26 -20.15
CA VAL A 288 -3.92 -13.19 -20.59
C VAL A 288 -3.88 -14.37 -19.61
N ARG A 289 -4.34 -15.53 -20.06
CA ARG A 289 -4.31 -16.76 -19.26
C ARG A 289 -2.86 -17.26 -19.15
N CYS A 290 -2.27 -17.26 -17.97
CA CYS A 290 -0.91 -17.71 -17.74
C CYS A 290 -0.73 -19.22 -17.96
N SER A 291 -1.81 -19.99 -17.85
CA SER A 291 -1.81 -21.43 -18.18
C SER A 291 -1.34 -21.77 -19.62
N ARG A 292 -1.36 -20.80 -20.54
CA ARG A 292 -0.79 -20.97 -21.91
C ARG A 292 0.74 -21.13 -21.94
N PHE A 293 1.41 -20.77 -20.85
CA PHE A 293 2.86 -20.86 -20.67
C PHE A 293 3.27 -22.08 -19.86
N LEU A 294 2.30 -22.90 -19.42
CA LEU A 294 2.53 -24.07 -18.59
C LEU A 294 2.38 -25.37 -19.41
N ASP A 295 3.15 -26.36 -19.03
CA ASP A 295 2.94 -27.74 -19.41
C ASP A 295 1.86 -28.35 -18.49
N ARG A 296 0.72 -28.69 -19.06
CA ARG A 296 -0.45 -29.19 -18.33
C ARG A 296 -0.26 -30.58 -17.74
N GLU A 297 0.49 -31.45 -18.42
CA GLU A 297 0.73 -32.82 -17.98
C GLU A 297 1.66 -32.80 -16.77
N ASN A 298 2.75 -32.03 -16.84
CA ASN A 298 3.66 -31.85 -15.73
C ASN A 298 2.99 -31.17 -14.52
N LEU A 299 2.19 -30.11 -14.75
CA LEU A 299 1.44 -29.42 -13.69
C LEU A 299 0.44 -30.35 -12.97
N ALA A 300 -0.10 -31.36 -13.69
CA ALA A 300 -1.05 -32.30 -13.10
C ALA A 300 -0.47 -33.04 -11.89
N GLY A 301 0.83 -33.33 -11.88
CA GLY A 301 1.54 -33.94 -10.75
C GLY A 301 1.56 -33.09 -9.47
N TYR A 302 1.43 -31.79 -9.60
CA TYR A 302 1.48 -30.85 -8.46
C TYR A 302 0.10 -30.42 -7.96
N ARG A 303 -0.99 -30.74 -8.64
CA ARG A 303 -2.34 -30.24 -8.32
C ARG A 303 -2.80 -30.48 -6.89
N ALA A 304 -2.51 -31.64 -6.32
CA ALA A 304 -2.90 -31.96 -4.94
C ALA A 304 -2.20 -31.03 -3.94
N ARG A 305 -0.88 -30.82 -4.13
CA ARG A 305 -0.05 -29.92 -3.32
C ARG A 305 -0.53 -28.47 -3.45
N LEU A 306 -0.75 -27.98 -4.67
CA LEU A 306 -1.19 -26.62 -4.95
C LEU A 306 -2.55 -26.32 -4.30
N ARG A 307 -3.54 -27.23 -4.43
CA ARG A 307 -4.85 -27.08 -3.78
C ARG A 307 -4.76 -27.14 -2.25
N PHE A 308 -3.86 -27.97 -1.72
CA PHE A 308 -3.63 -28.01 -0.28
C PHE A 308 -3.06 -26.67 0.20
N ASN A 309 -2.00 -26.17 -0.44
CA ASN A 309 -1.37 -24.89 -0.07
C ASN A 309 -2.39 -23.75 -0.12
N GLU A 310 -3.19 -23.67 -1.17
CA GLU A 310 -4.21 -22.62 -1.34
C GLU A 310 -5.25 -22.64 -0.22
N ARG A 311 -5.80 -23.81 0.11
CA ARG A 311 -6.81 -23.95 1.17
C ARG A 311 -6.22 -23.65 2.53
N ALA A 312 -5.06 -24.23 2.85
CA ALA A 312 -4.42 -24.02 4.13
C ALA A 312 -3.97 -22.56 4.31
N ALA A 313 -3.45 -21.91 3.26
CA ALA A 313 -3.13 -20.49 3.32
C ALA A 313 -4.39 -19.63 3.54
N ALA A 314 -5.51 -19.95 2.90
CA ALA A 314 -6.75 -19.22 3.10
C ALA A 314 -7.24 -19.31 4.54
N GLU A 315 -7.25 -20.50 5.14
CA GLU A 315 -7.64 -20.70 6.54
C GLU A 315 -6.72 -19.94 7.50
N LEU A 316 -5.39 -19.96 7.24
CA LEU A 316 -4.42 -19.21 8.06
C LEU A 316 -4.63 -17.69 7.94
N LEU A 317 -4.91 -17.17 6.75
CA LEU A 317 -5.17 -15.74 6.55
C LEU A 317 -6.49 -15.31 7.17
N GLU A 318 -7.52 -16.16 7.17
CA GLU A 318 -8.77 -15.93 7.89
C GLU A 318 -8.53 -15.79 9.40
N GLN A 319 -7.72 -16.69 10.00
CA GLN A 319 -7.31 -16.58 11.40
C GLN A 319 -6.49 -15.30 11.67
N ALA A 320 -5.59 -14.94 10.78
CA ALA A 320 -4.83 -13.69 10.90
C ALA A 320 -5.77 -12.47 10.88
N THR A 321 -6.72 -12.42 9.94
CA THR A 321 -7.74 -11.36 9.83
C THR A 321 -8.56 -11.24 11.09
N ALA A 322 -9.03 -12.35 11.65
CA ALA A 322 -9.82 -12.35 12.90
C ALA A 322 -9.01 -11.78 14.08
N LEU A 323 -7.71 -12.11 14.17
CA LEU A 323 -6.83 -11.55 15.21
C LEU A 323 -6.52 -10.07 14.96
N MET A 324 -6.35 -9.65 13.71
CA MET A 324 -6.20 -8.24 13.35
C MET A 324 -7.45 -7.43 13.71
N ALA A 325 -8.65 -8.00 13.50
CA ALA A 325 -9.90 -7.36 13.91
C ALA A 325 -10.00 -7.20 15.44
N GLN A 326 -9.58 -8.22 16.21
CA GLN A 326 -9.50 -8.10 17.67
C GLN A 326 -8.46 -7.05 18.11
N ALA A 327 -7.30 -6.99 17.42
CA ALA A 327 -6.29 -5.97 17.69
C ALA A 327 -6.81 -4.57 17.38
N LYS A 328 -7.57 -4.39 16.28
CA LYS A 328 -8.23 -3.13 15.94
C LYS A 328 -9.23 -2.73 17.04
N SER A 329 -10.10 -3.64 17.48
CA SER A 329 -11.06 -3.36 18.56
C SER A 329 -10.34 -2.96 19.87
N CYS A 330 -9.24 -3.64 20.21
CA CYS A 330 -8.40 -3.28 21.35
C CYS A 330 -7.74 -1.89 21.18
N HIS A 331 -7.35 -1.54 19.96
CA HIS A 331 -6.82 -0.22 19.64
C HIS A 331 -7.90 0.87 19.77
N ASP A 332 -9.12 0.60 19.31
CA ASP A 332 -10.26 1.53 19.45
C ASP A 332 -10.58 1.81 20.91
N GLU A 333 -10.53 0.78 21.75
CA GLU A 333 -10.68 0.94 23.20
C GLU A 333 -9.56 1.81 23.78
N LEU A 334 -8.30 1.59 23.37
CA LEU A 334 -7.17 2.41 23.75
C LEU A 334 -7.34 3.88 23.34
N GLU A 335 -7.82 4.13 22.12
CA GLU A 335 -8.08 5.48 21.63
C GLU A 335 -9.08 6.25 22.48
N THR A 336 -10.03 5.60 23.14
CA THR A 336 -11.02 6.29 23.98
C THR A 336 -10.36 7.02 25.16
N TYR A 337 -9.33 6.42 25.77
CA TYR A 337 -8.57 7.05 26.86
C TYR A 337 -7.82 8.29 26.38
N TYR A 338 -7.18 8.21 25.21
CA TYR A 338 -6.45 9.34 24.65
C TYR A 338 -7.37 10.46 24.18
N ARG A 339 -8.45 10.14 23.47
CA ARG A 339 -9.44 11.14 23.00
C ARG A 339 -10.04 11.96 24.13
N ALA A 340 -10.24 11.35 25.31
CA ALA A 340 -10.75 12.05 26.48
C ALA A 340 -9.74 13.05 27.09
N THR A 341 -8.45 12.96 26.70
CA THR A 341 -7.36 13.74 27.28
C THR A 341 -6.63 14.62 26.27
N VAL A 342 -7.02 14.59 25.00
CA VAL A 342 -6.42 15.39 23.92
C VAL A 342 -7.09 16.76 23.82
N ASP A 343 -6.29 17.80 23.76
CA ASP A 343 -6.74 19.15 23.39
C ASP A 343 -6.86 19.25 21.87
N PHE A 344 -8.07 19.04 21.34
CA PHE A 344 -8.32 19.08 19.91
C PHE A 344 -8.23 20.48 19.32
N ALA A 345 -8.35 21.57 20.11
CA ALA A 345 -8.12 22.91 19.58
C ALA A 345 -6.67 23.09 19.09
N GLN A 346 -5.69 22.57 19.85
CA GLN A 346 -4.29 22.56 19.43
C GLN A 346 -4.05 21.63 18.21
N VAL A 347 -4.81 20.55 18.07
CA VAL A 347 -4.75 19.70 16.86
C VAL A 347 -5.28 20.43 15.65
N ASP A 348 -6.36 21.21 15.81
CA ASP A 348 -6.92 22.04 14.72
C ASP A 348 -5.98 23.18 14.34
N GLU A 349 -5.27 23.79 15.28
CA GLU A 349 -4.18 24.77 15.02
C GLU A 349 -3.05 24.11 14.21
N ALA A 350 -2.64 22.88 14.57
CA ALA A 350 -1.64 22.13 13.82
C ALA A 350 -2.13 21.79 12.40
N ALA A 351 -3.41 21.47 12.24
CA ALA A 351 -4.01 21.23 10.91
C ALA A 351 -4.03 22.52 10.06
N ALA A 352 -4.32 23.67 10.66
CA ALA A 352 -4.29 24.97 9.98
C ALA A 352 -2.86 25.31 9.54
N TRP A 353 -1.89 25.13 10.42
CA TRP A 353 -0.47 25.30 10.08
C TRP A 353 -0.02 24.39 8.93
N CYS A 354 -0.41 23.11 8.93
CA CYS A 354 -0.12 22.22 7.82
C CYS A 354 -0.77 22.69 6.51
N ALA A 355 -2.02 23.18 6.58
CA ALA A 355 -2.72 23.70 5.40
C ALA A 355 -1.98 24.91 4.83
N GLU A 356 -1.53 25.83 5.65
CA GLU A 356 -0.71 26.98 5.24
C GLU A 356 0.61 26.53 4.61
N LEU A 357 1.33 25.60 5.28
CA LEU A 357 2.58 25.04 4.79
C LEU A 357 2.44 24.41 3.40
N PHE A 358 1.31 23.76 3.12
CA PHE A 358 1.02 23.16 1.83
C PHE A 358 0.30 24.11 0.85
N GLY A 359 0.07 25.39 1.24
CA GLY A 359 -0.63 26.37 0.40
C GLY A 359 -2.09 25.98 0.14
N LEU A 360 -2.72 25.27 1.07
CA LEU A 360 -4.13 24.87 1.00
C LEU A 360 -4.98 25.93 1.70
N GLU A 361 -5.65 26.78 0.94
CA GLU A 361 -6.53 27.82 1.46
C GLU A 361 -7.65 27.26 2.34
N ALA A 362 -8.13 28.04 3.30
CA ALA A 362 -9.35 27.70 4.02
C ALA A 362 -10.53 27.65 3.04
N PRO A 363 -11.52 26.74 3.21
CA PRO A 363 -12.71 26.78 2.39
C PRO A 363 -13.34 28.17 2.53
N SER A 364 -13.68 28.81 1.39
CA SER A 364 -14.42 30.06 1.41
C SER A 364 -15.72 29.84 2.18
N PRO A 365 -16.15 30.79 3.04
CA PRO A 365 -17.35 30.64 3.86
C PRO A 365 -18.66 30.56 3.05
N ASP A 366 -18.58 30.57 1.72
CA ASP A 366 -19.72 30.67 0.79
C ASP A 366 -19.94 29.39 -0.05
N CYS A 367 -19.58 28.20 0.45
CA CYS A 367 -19.94 26.93 -0.23
C CYS A 367 -20.71 25.99 0.70
#